data_8042142443608edb1567898198c13cd3
#
_entry.id   8042142443608edb1567898198c13cd3
#
_cell.length_a   1.000
_cell.length_b   1.000
_cell.length_c   1.000
_cell.angle_alpha   90.00
_cell.angle_beta   90.00
_cell.angle_gamma   90.00
#
_symmetry.space_group_name_H-M   'P 1'
#
loop_
_entity.id
_entity.type
_entity.pdbx_description
1 polymer ?
#
loop_
_entity_poly.entity_id
_entity_poly.type
_entity_poly.pdbx_seq_one_letter_code
_entity_poly.pdbx_strand_id
1 'polypeptide(L)'
;MGNKQRAKAGWAEVAAWICVLLLWASAASAYIDPRIFGFAAVMGLAFPVFLGLVGLITVVLLFFARQKIWIPLVGLAVCFGAVRRYCPFNFKSTPPKTAIKVISYNTLFLGGPCEDPTTGDNNVALYLELQKADIACLQEVPSFDGYYEQHVFPVMKHAKYHDGILFNGV
;
A
#
# COMPACT_ATOMS: atom_id res chain seq x y z
N MET A 1 38.28 -18.35 17.31
CA MET A 1 36.85 -18.09 17.52
C MET A 1 36.28 -19.20 18.40
N GLY A 2 35.82 -18.86 19.62
CA GLY A 2 35.41 -19.89 20.59
C GLY A 2 34.11 -20.58 20.15
N ASN A 3 33.90 -21.79 20.64
CA ASN A 3 32.76 -22.67 20.28
C ASN A 3 31.39 -21.99 20.46
N LYS A 4 31.26 -21.09 21.45
CA LYS A 4 30.05 -20.27 21.69
C LYS A 4 29.74 -19.27 20.55
N GLN A 5 30.75 -18.69 19.88
CA GLN A 5 30.56 -17.77 18.78
C GLN A 5 30.13 -18.50 17.50
N ARG A 6 30.67 -19.68 17.26
CA ARG A 6 30.25 -20.54 16.14
C ARG A 6 28.80 -21.00 16.29
N ALA A 7 28.39 -21.38 17.49
CA ALA A 7 27.02 -21.77 17.77
C ALA A 7 26.04 -20.60 17.56
N LYS A 8 26.36 -19.38 18.04
CA LYS A 8 25.52 -18.17 17.80
C LYS A 8 25.41 -17.82 16.34
N ALA A 9 26.46 -17.95 15.54
CA ALA A 9 26.45 -17.72 14.12
C ALA A 9 25.53 -18.73 13.36
N GLY A 10 25.53 -20.00 13.82
CA GLY A 10 24.65 -21.04 13.26
C GLY A 10 23.17 -20.77 13.50
N TRP A 11 22.79 -20.38 14.71
CA TRP A 11 21.38 -20.01 15.01
C TRP A 11 20.89 -18.81 14.20
N ALA A 12 21.72 -17.78 14.04
CA ALA A 12 21.37 -16.61 13.25
C ALA A 12 21.20 -16.94 11.76
N GLU A 13 21.98 -17.89 11.24
CA GLU A 13 21.84 -18.39 9.88
C GLU A 13 20.51 -19.14 9.68
N VAL A 14 20.17 -20.04 10.59
CA VAL A 14 18.88 -20.77 10.55
C VAL A 14 17.71 -19.81 10.64
N ALA A 15 17.76 -18.85 11.57
CA ALA A 15 16.72 -17.84 11.71
C ALA A 15 16.57 -17.00 10.42
N ALA A 16 17.67 -16.63 9.77
CA ALA A 16 17.65 -15.89 8.52
C ALA A 16 16.96 -16.68 7.39
N TRP A 17 17.25 -17.98 7.25
CA TRP A 17 16.58 -18.82 6.28
C TRP A 17 15.08 -18.96 6.57
N ILE A 18 14.69 -19.13 7.83
CA ILE A 18 13.27 -19.19 8.21
C ILE A 18 12.56 -17.89 7.81
N CYS A 19 13.13 -16.73 8.15
CA CYS A 19 12.54 -15.44 7.79
C CYS A 19 12.41 -15.27 6.25
N VAL A 20 13.43 -15.67 5.49
CA VAL A 20 13.41 -15.58 4.03
C VAL A 20 12.37 -16.53 3.43
N LEU A 21 12.27 -17.76 3.92
CA LEU A 21 11.28 -18.72 3.44
C LEU A 21 9.84 -18.25 3.74
N LEU A 22 9.58 -17.67 4.91
CA LEU A 22 8.30 -17.08 5.25
C LEU A 22 7.98 -15.88 4.34
N LEU A 23 8.96 -15.03 4.05
CA LEU A 23 8.81 -13.93 3.10
C LEU A 23 8.46 -14.44 1.70
N TRP A 24 9.14 -15.47 1.22
CA TRP A 24 8.87 -16.06 -0.10
C TRP A 24 7.49 -16.71 -0.17
N ALA A 25 7.10 -17.47 0.86
CA ALA A 25 5.77 -18.06 0.95
C ALA A 25 4.67 -17.00 0.93
N SER A 26 4.90 -15.91 1.66
CA SER A 26 3.99 -14.77 1.69
C SER A 26 3.92 -14.04 0.34
N ALA A 27 5.06 -13.82 -0.34
CA ALA A 27 5.07 -13.23 -1.69
C ALA A 27 4.40 -14.14 -2.73
N ALA A 28 4.59 -15.46 -2.63
CA ALA A 28 3.98 -16.44 -3.52
C ALA A 28 2.45 -16.53 -3.34
N SER A 29 1.93 -16.16 -2.18
CA SER A 29 0.48 -16.19 -1.91
C SER A 29 -0.34 -15.35 -2.89
N ALA A 30 0.24 -14.29 -3.46
CA ALA A 30 -0.40 -13.45 -4.47
C ALA A 30 -0.75 -14.19 -5.78
N TYR A 31 -0.19 -15.38 -6.00
CA TYR A 31 -0.43 -16.23 -7.17
C TYR A 31 -1.35 -17.41 -6.88
N ILE A 32 -1.85 -17.52 -5.65
CA ILE A 32 -2.72 -18.61 -5.19
C ILE A 32 -4.15 -18.08 -5.08
N ASP A 33 -5.10 -18.74 -5.74
CA ASP A 33 -6.52 -18.38 -5.62
C ASP A 33 -7.00 -18.65 -4.17
N PRO A 34 -7.46 -17.62 -3.44
CA PRO A 34 -7.93 -17.77 -2.08
C PRO A 34 -9.18 -18.65 -1.96
N ARG A 35 -9.92 -18.88 -3.05
CA ARG A 35 -11.06 -19.81 -3.07
C ARG A 35 -10.61 -21.27 -2.95
N ILE A 36 -9.40 -21.58 -3.43
CA ILE A 36 -8.80 -22.91 -3.35
C ILE A 36 -8.09 -23.09 -2.00
N PHE A 37 -7.36 -22.05 -1.55
CA PHE A 37 -6.58 -22.10 -0.33
C PHE A 37 -6.65 -20.77 0.42
N GLY A 38 -7.69 -20.63 1.25
CA GLY A 38 -7.97 -19.40 1.99
C GLY A 38 -6.84 -18.91 2.90
N PHE A 39 -5.99 -19.83 3.40
CA PHE A 39 -4.83 -19.46 4.21
C PHE A 39 -3.79 -18.62 3.43
N ALA A 40 -3.76 -18.73 2.10
CA ALA A 40 -2.89 -17.90 1.26
C ALA A 40 -3.19 -16.41 1.42
N ALA A 41 -4.47 -16.03 1.57
CA ALA A 41 -4.83 -14.63 1.78
C ALA A 41 -4.23 -14.06 3.08
N VAL A 42 -4.27 -14.85 4.16
CA VAL A 42 -3.67 -14.47 5.44
C VAL A 42 -2.15 -14.35 5.34
N MET A 43 -1.51 -15.29 4.64
CA MET A 43 -0.06 -15.23 4.38
C MET A 43 0.32 -13.99 3.58
N GLY A 44 -0.46 -13.61 2.57
CA GLY A 44 -0.24 -12.39 1.78
C GLY A 44 -0.36 -11.12 2.64
N LEU A 45 -1.33 -11.07 3.53
CA LEU A 45 -1.50 -9.95 4.46
C LEU A 45 -0.32 -9.82 5.45
N ALA A 46 0.33 -10.94 5.80
CA ALA A 46 1.49 -10.96 6.69
C ALA A 46 2.82 -10.52 6.00
N PHE A 47 2.81 -10.26 4.69
CA PHE A 47 4.02 -9.88 3.94
C PHE A 47 4.83 -8.73 4.58
N PRO A 48 4.23 -7.58 5.00
CA PRO A 48 4.99 -6.50 5.61
C PRO A 48 5.63 -6.91 6.95
N VAL A 49 5.01 -7.82 7.69
CA VAL A 49 5.58 -8.35 8.94
C VAL A 49 6.83 -9.18 8.64
N PHE A 50 6.76 -10.09 7.67
CA PHE A 50 7.92 -10.90 7.27
C PHE A 50 9.03 -10.05 6.65
N LEU A 51 8.68 -9.02 5.90
CA LEU A 51 9.65 -8.05 5.38
C LEU A 51 10.40 -7.34 6.52
N GLY A 52 9.67 -6.91 7.56
CA GLY A 52 10.26 -6.32 8.77
C GLY A 52 11.18 -7.29 9.50
N LEU A 53 10.79 -8.58 9.62
CA LEU A 53 11.63 -9.62 10.24
C LEU A 53 12.91 -9.88 9.44
N VAL A 54 12.84 -9.90 8.10
CA VAL A 54 14.03 -10.00 7.25
C VAL A 54 14.94 -8.77 7.43
N GLY A 55 14.39 -7.58 7.56
CA GLY A 55 15.14 -6.38 7.89
C GLY A 55 15.85 -6.50 9.25
N LEU A 56 15.12 -6.93 10.27
CA LEU A 56 15.66 -7.11 11.64
C LEU A 56 16.79 -8.15 11.66
N ILE A 57 16.58 -9.32 11.06
CA ILE A 57 17.63 -10.36 11.02
C ILE A 57 18.85 -9.90 10.23
N THR A 58 18.67 -9.08 9.20
CA THR A 58 19.79 -8.47 8.46
C THR A 58 20.64 -7.61 9.38
N VAL A 59 20.02 -6.78 10.22
CA VAL A 59 20.73 -5.97 11.23
C VAL A 59 21.47 -6.87 12.22
N VAL A 60 20.83 -7.92 12.73
CA VAL A 60 21.48 -8.89 13.64
C VAL A 60 22.70 -9.54 12.98
N LEU A 61 22.58 -9.97 11.72
CA LEU A 61 23.69 -10.58 10.99
C LEU A 61 24.85 -9.59 10.77
N LEU A 62 24.58 -8.29 10.60
CA LEU A 62 25.62 -7.26 10.49
C LEU A 62 26.54 -7.24 11.71
N PHE A 63 25.99 -7.46 12.90
CA PHE A 63 26.78 -7.44 14.14
C PHE A 63 27.41 -8.79 14.48
N PHE A 64 26.74 -9.91 14.21
CA PHE A 64 27.13 -11.22 14.72
C PHE A 64 27.66 -12.18 13.66
N ALA A 65 27.27 -12.04 12.40
CA ALA A 65 27.60 -13.00 11.33
C ALA A 65 27.61 -12.36 9.93
N ARG A 66 28.42 -11.32 9.73
CA ARG A 66 28.50 -10.55 8.49
C ARG A 66 28.63 -11.39 7.20
N GLN A 67 29.30 -12.53 7.29
CA GLN A 67 29.48 -13.43 6.16
C GLN A 67 28.15 -14.06 5.66
N LYS A 68 27.07 -13.97 6.43
CA LYS A 68 25.76 -14.55 6.13
C LYS A 68 24.73 -13.53 5.64
N ILE A 69 25.11 -12.27 5.48
CA ILE A 69 24.21 -11.17 5.03
C ILE A 69 23.64 -11.46 3.63
N TRP A 70 24.34 -12.23 2.81
CA TRP A 70 23.87 -12.59 1.49
C TRP A 70 22.52 -13.32 1.52
N ILE A 71 22.18 -14.05 2.62
CA ILE A 71 20.92 -14.79 2.75
C ILE A 71 19.70 -13.85 2.65
N PRO A 72 19.54 -12.86 3.52
CA PRO A 72 18.43 -11.92 3.41
C PRO A 72 18.49 -11.05 2.14
N LEU A 73 19.68 -10.73 1.63
CA LEU A 73 19.82 -9.96 0.39
C LEU A 73 19.28 -10.75 -0.81
N VAL A 74 19.60 -12.03 -0.93
CA VAL A 74 19.00 -12.92 -1.95
C VAL A 74 17.50 -13.04 -1.73
N GLY A 75 17.06 -13.19 -0.48
CA GLY A 75 15.64 -13.20 -0.13
C GLY A 75 14.88 -11.99 -0.65
N LEU A 76 15.40 -10.80 -0.43
CA LEU A 76 14.83 -9.54 -0.89
C LEU A 76 14.91 -9.40 -2.42
N ALA A 77 16.00 -9.84 -3.05
CA ALA A 77 16.15 -9.77 -4.50
C ALA A 77 15.10 -10.62 -5.23
N VAL A 78 14.83 -11.83 -4.74
CA VAL A 78 13.78 -12.72 -5.30
C VAL A 78 12.39 -12.11 -5.15
N CYS A 79 12.12 -11.43 -4.02
CA CYS A 79 10.84 -10.79 -3.74
C CYS A 79 10.78 -9.33 -4.18
N PHE A 80 11.74 -8.81 -4.94
CA PHE A 80 11.85 -7.40 -5.27
C PHE A 80 10.56 -6.80 -5.84
N GLY A 81 9.87 -7.53 -6.72
CA GLY A 81 8.58 -7.11 -7.28
C GLY A 81 7.50 -6.94 -6.21
N ALA A 82 7.44 -7.85 -5.23
CA ALA A 82 6.51 -7.74 -4.10
C ALA A 82 6.91 -6.59 -3.17
N VAL A 83 8.18 -6.45 -2.84
CA VAL A 83 8.71 -5.35 -2.01
C VAL A 83 8.36 -3.99 -2.64
N ARG A 84 8.55 -3.84 -3.96
CA ARG A 84 8.23 -2.60 -4.67
C ARG A 84 6.74 -2.24 -4.66
N ARG A 85 5.85 -3.22 -4.56
CA ARG A 85 4.40 -2.95 -4.41
C ARG A 85 4.06 -2.37 -3.04
N TYR A 86 4.74 -2.82 -1.98
CA TYR A 86 4.53 -2.33 -0.60
C TYR A 86 5.28 -1.04 -0.31
N CYS A 87 6.50 -0.90 -0.86
CA CYS A 87 7.34 0.28 -0.70
C CYS A 87 7.65 0.85 -2.09
N PRO A 88 6.71 1.58 -2.72
CA PRO A 88 6.93 2.15 -4.05
C PRO A 88 7.95 3.29 -3.98
N PHE A 89 9.09 3.10 -4.62
CA PHE A 89 10.08 4.17 -4.83
C PHE A 89 9.73 4.90 -6.13
N ASN A 90 8.93 5.95 -6.01
CA ASN A 90 8.55 6.78 -7.14
C ASN A 90 9.36 8.08 -7.10
N PHE A 91 10.28 8.25 -8.04
CA PHE A 91 10.98 9.51 -8.23
C PHE A 91 10.04 10.50 -8.93
N LYS A 92 9.99 11.74 -8.41
CA LYS A 92 9.23 12.81 -9.06
C LYS A 92 9.82 13.07 -10.44
N SER A 93 9.01 12.92 -11.47
CA SER A 93 9.34 13.35 -12.83
C SER A 93 8.41 14.50 -13.22
N THR A 94 8.92 15.43 -14.01
CA THR A 94 8.07 16.49 -14.59
C THR A 94 7.19 15.86 -15.66
N PRO A 95 5.86 15.86 -15.51
CA PRO A 95 4.99 15.28 -16.52
C PRO A 95 5.07 16.10 -17.81
N PRO A 96 4.90 15.48 -18.99
CA PRO A 96 4.79 16.20 -20.26
C PRO A 96 3.55 17.12 -20.25
N LYS A 97 3.58 18.20 -21.02
CA LYS A 97 2.48 19.19 -21.08
C LYS A 97 1.14 18.59 -21.52
N THR A 98 1.18 17.46 -22.19
CA THR A 98 0.00 16.70 -22.66
C THR A 98 -0.44 15.59 -21.70
N ALA A 99 0.16 15.51 -20.55
CA ALA A 99 -0.21 14.48 -19.56
C ALA A 99 -1.58 14.77 -18.98
N ILE A 100 -2.43 13.74 -18.92
CA ILE A 100 -3.72 13.76 -18.24
C ILE A 100 -3.50 13.43 -16.77
N LYS A 101 -3.94 14.31 -15.87
CA LYS A 101 -3.88 14.10 -14.42
C LYS A 101 -5.09 13.33 -13.96
N VAL A 102 -4.87 12.10 -13.49
CA VAL A 102 -5.92 11.25 -12.92
C VAL A 102 -5.73 11.15 -11.41
N ILE A 103 -6.79 11.34 -10.64
CA ILE A 103 -6.83 11.08 -9.21
C ILE A 103 -7.79 9.93 -8.92
N SER A 104 -7.37 8.99 -8.06
CA SER A 104 -8.23 7.96 -7.48
C SER A 104 -8.24 8.16 -5.97
N TYR A 105 -9.41 8.34 -5.39
CA TYR A 105 -9.55 8.73 -4.00
C TYR A 105 -10.76 8.06 -3.33
N ASN A 106 -10.52 7.33 -2.26
CA ASN A 106 -11.59 6.86 -1.39
C ASN A 106 -12.00 8.00 -0.46
N THR A 107 -13.24 8.46 -0.60
CA THR A 107 -13.72 9.66 0.09
C THR A 107 -14.24 9.38 1.50
N LEU A 108 -14.36 8.11 1.88
CA LEU A 108 -14.93 7.70 3.18
C LEU A 108 -16.26 8.46 3.45
N PHE A 109 -17.22 8.32 2.53
CA PHE A 109 -18.50 9.06 2.58
C PHE A 109 -18.31 10.58 2.68
N LEU A 110 -17.32 11.11 1.97
CA LEU A 110 -16.86 12.51 2.01
C LEU A 110 -16.45 12.97 3.42
N GLY A 111 -15.88 12.05 4.20
CA GLY A 111 -15.34 12.34 5.52
C GLY A 111 -16.39 12.43 6.63
N GLY A 112 -17.64 12.02 6.38
CA GLY A 112 -18.73 12.18 7.35
C GLY A 112 -18.90 13.65 7.74
N PRO A 113 -18.89 14.02 9.04
CA PRO A 113 -19.05 15.40 9.49
C PRO A 113 -17.80 16.28 9.29
N CYS A 114 -16.98 16.04 8.26
CA CYS A 114 -15.80 16.86 7.91
C CYS A 114 -16.19 18.15 7.17
N GLU A 115 -17.29 18.77 7.54
CA GLU A 115 -17.60 20.12 7.13
C GLU A 115 -16.77 21.09 7.99
N ASP A 116 -16.17 22.08 7.35
CA ASP A 116 -15.57 23.19 8.11
C ASP A 116 -16.68 23.89 8.89
N PRO A 117 -16.62 23.92 10.23
CA PRO A 117 -17.68 24.51 11.05
C PRO A 117 -17.88 26.00 10.79
N THR A 118 -16.95 26.66 10.10
CA THR A 118 -16.99 28.11 9.81
C THR A 118 -17.57 28.42 8.43
N THR A 119 -17.32 27.57 7.44
CA THR A 119 -17.72 27.79 6.04
C THR A 119 -18.81 26.84 5.57
N GLY A 120 -19.01 25.70 6.26
CA GLY A 120 -19.88 24.62 5.80
C GLY A 120 -19.31 23.83 4.62
N ASP A 121 -18.09 24.13 4.19
CA ASP A 121 -17.45 23.48 3.04
C ASP A 121 -16.95 22.07 3.39
N ASN A 122 -17.13 21.14 2.48
CA ASN A 122 -16.58 19.80 2.64
C ASN A 122 -15.08 19.80 2.31
N ASN A 123 -14.25 19.51 3.32
CA ASN A 123 -12.79 19.52 3.19
C ASN A 123 -12.27 18.53 2.13
N VAL A 124 -12.95 17.41 1.91
CA VAL A 124 -12.57 16.43 0.88
C VAL A 124 -12.86 16.99 -0.50
N ALA A 125 -14.02 17.61 -0.69
CA ALA A 125 -14.38 18.26 -1.96
C ALA A 125 -13.42 19.42 -2.28
N LEU A 126 -13.09 20.24 -1.30
CA LEU A 126 -12.10 21.32 -1.45
C LEU A 126 -10.70 20.78 -1.81
N TYR A 127 -10.27 19.69 -1.17
CA TYR A 127 -9.01 19.04 -1.52
C TYR A 127 -9.00 18.56 -2.98
N LEU A 128 -10.07 17.90 -3.43
CA LEU A 128 -10.20 17.41 -4.80
C LEU A 128 -10.17 18.55 -5.82
N GLU A 129 -10.84 19.66 -5.53
CA GLU A 129 -10.82 20.87 -6.37
C GLU A 129 -9.40 21.45 -6.49
N LEU A 130 -8.66 21.53 -5.37
CA LEU A 130 -7.28 22.03 -5.34
C LEU A 130 -6.33 21.13 -6.16
N GLN A 131 -6.65 19.84 -6.31
CA GLN A 131 -5.85 18.94 -7.14
C GLN A 131 -5.93 19.26 -8.63
N LYS A 132 -6.99 19.91 -9.11
CA LYS A 132 -7.21 20.25 -10.53
C LYS A 132 -6.94 19.06 -11.45
N ALA A 133 -7.49 17.89 -11.10
CA ALA A 133 -7.33 16.69 -11.89
C ALA A 133 -8.25 16.74 -13.12
N ASP A 134 -7.77 16.19 -14.24
CA ASP A 134 -8.57 16.06 -15.45
C ASP A 134 -9.65 14.97 -15.29
N ILE A 135 -9.33 13.92 -14.53
CA ILE A 135 -10.24 12.81 -14.20
C ILE A 135 -10.13 12.52 -12.70
N ALA A 136 -11.27 12.49 -12.00
CA ALA A 136 -11.37 12.08 -10.61
C ALA A 136 -12.23 10.82 -10.49
N CYS A 137 -11.64 9.71 -10.04
CA CYS A 137 -12.31 8.46 -9.71
C CYS A 137 -12.52 8.39 -8.20
N LEU A 138 -13.74 8.59 -7.75
CA LEU A 138 -14.08 8.64 -6.34
C LEU A 138 -14.74 7.33 -5.91
N GLN A 139 -14.33 6.79 -4.76
CA GLN A 139 -14.93 5.63 -4.14
C GLN A 139 -15.59 6.04 -2.82
N GLU A 140 -16.56 5.25 -2.38
CA GLU A 140 -17.32 5.47 -1.14
C GLU A 140 -17.92 6.87 -1.05
N VAL A 141 -18.53 7.30 -2.16
CA VAL A 141 -19.24 8.57 -2.17
C VAL A 141 -20.70 8.32 -1.76
N PRO A 142 -21.30 9.18 -0.91
CA PRO A 142 -22.70 9.03 -0.54
C PRO A 142 -23.62 9.08 -1.76
N SER A 143 -24.59 8.16 -1.82
CA SER A 143 -25.51 8.01 -2.95
C SER A 143 -26.93 8.50 -2.65
N PHE A 144 -27.10 9.42 -1.70
CA PHE A 144 -28.45 9.97 -1.49
C PHE A 144 -28.78 11.04 -2.51
N ASP A 145 -30.03 11.08 -2.89
CA ASP A 145 -30.55 12.04 -3.86
C ASP A 145 -30.22 13.49 -3.45
N GLY A 146 -29.60 14.23 -4.36
CA GLY A 146 -29.27 15.63 -4.15
C GLY A 146 -28.02 15.94 -3.33
N TYR A 147 -27.31 14.93 -2.77
CA TYR A 147 -26.12 15.17 -1.94
C TYR A 147 -24.99 15.81 -2.76
N TYR A 148 -24.76 15.31 -3.97
CA TYR A 148 -23.74 15.84 -4.86
C TYR A 148 -23.99 17.27 -5.27
N GLU A 149 -25.23 17.57 -5.62
CA GLU A 149 -25.68 18.89 -6.08
C GLU A 149 -25.53 19.93 -4.98
N GLN A 150 -25.72 19.53 -3.75
CA GLN A 150 -25.70 20.45 -2.61
C GLN A 150 -24.31 20.64 -2.00
N HIS A 151 -23.50 19.56 -1.93
CA HIS A 151 -22.27 19.58 -1.13
C HIS A 151 -20.97 19.36 -1.94
N VAL A 152 -21.04 18.75 -3.10
CA VAL A 152 -19.85 18.39 -3.89
C VAL A 152 -19.66 19.32 -5.08
N PHE A 153 -20.67 19.47 -5.92
CA PHE A 153 -20.55 20.26 -7.16
C PHE A 153 -20.32 21.75 -6.94
N PRO A 154 -20.88 22.41 -5.94
CA PRO A 154 -20.57 23.82 -5.68
C PRO A 154 -19.09 24.08 -5.43
N VAL A 155 -18.39 23.09 -4.87
CA VAL A 155 -16.95 23.17 -4.56
C VAL A 155 -16.11 22.74 -5.75
N MET A 156 -16.54 21.70 -6.48
CA MET A 156 -15.80 21.14 -7.63
C MET A 156 -16.05 21.91 -8.93
N LYS A 157 -15.73 23.19 -8.96
CA LYS A 157 -16.00 24.12 -10.09
C LYS A 157 -15.31 23.73 -11.41
N HIS A 158 -14.24 22.93 -11.36
CA HIS A 158 -13.51 22.45 -12.54
C HIS A 158 -14.13 21.19 -13.19
N ALA A 159 -15.02 20.49 -12.49
CA ALA A 159 -15.69 19.31 -13.05
C ALA A 159 -16.73 19.74 -14.09
N LYS A 160 -16.49 19.40 -15.36
CA LYS A 160 -17.42 19.67 -16.48
C LYS A 160 -18.46 18.59 -16.67
N TYR A 161 -18.08 17.35 -16.36
CA TYR A 161 -18.92 16.15 -16.52
C TYR A 161 -18.77 15.30 -15.27
N HIS A 162 -19.88 14.72 -14.84
CA HIS A 162 -19.91 13.73 -13.77
C HIS A 162 -20.84 12.60 -14.16
N ASP A 163 -20.45 11.39 -13.85
CA ASP A 163 -21.24 10.18 -14.03
C ASP A 163 -21.01 9.27 -12.84
N GLY A 164 -22.05 8.59 -12.39
CA GLY A 164 -22.00 7.71 -11.24
C GLY A 164 -22.59 6.35 -11.55
N ILE A 165 -21.81 5.29 -11.32
CA ILE A 165 -22.31 3.92 -11.32
C ILE A 165 -22.61 3.55 -9.87
N LEU A 166 -23.90 3.43 -9.54
CA LEU A 166 -24.33 2.91 -8.24
C LEU A 166 -24.29 1.38 -8.31
N PHE A 167 -23.38 0.77 -7.59
CA PHE A 167 -23.45 -0.65 -7.30
C PHE A 167 -24.41 -0.83 -6.12
N ASN A 168 -25.65 -1.14 -6.38
CA ASN A 168 -26.55 -1.67 -5.37
C ASN A 168 -26.01 -3.06 -5.02
N GLY A 169 -25.25 -3.14 -3.94
CA GLY A 169 -24.82 -4.40 -3.38
C GLY A 169 -26.04 -5.21 -2.96
N VAL A 170 -26.17 -6.39 -3.53
CA VAL A 170 -27.10 -7.44 -3.08
C VAL A 170 -26.48 -8.13 -1.89
#